data_f7b773df443206a8640e8f5edcd221a2
#
_entry.id   f7b773df443206a8640e8f5edcd221a2
#
_cell.length_a   1.000
_cell.length_b   1.000
_cell.length_c   1.000
_cell.angle_alpha   90.00
_cell.angle_beta   90.00
_cell.angle_gamma   90.00
#
_symmetry.space_group_name_H-M   'P 1'
#
loop_
_entity.id
_entity.type
_entity.pdbx_description
1 polymer ?
#
loop_
_entity_poly.entity_id
_entity_poly.type
_entity_poly.pdbx_seq_one_letter_code
_entity_poly.pdbx_strand_id
1 'polypeptide(L)'
;MLISIAIDFHHADVATREHFHLSEERLTQLYRTARSEIVTEAALISTCNRTELYAWVDGDDPTLVDRAVRTLARRWMRTRAEGDQLLQAATRRVGIDAARHVVRIAAGLESQVLGDGQILGQLKAAYKRASRGHSAGPVLHRLFETALRAGKRVQTETSLTTGRNSIGAEAAITAN
;
A
#
# COMPACT_ATOMS: atom_id res chain seq x y z
N MET A 1 -9.99 12.79 -5.49
CA MET A 1 -9.17 12.79 -4.25
C MET A 1 -8.37 11.50 -4.11
N LEU A 2 -7.08 11.57 -3.78
CA LEU A 2 -6.30 10.37 -3.44
C LEU A 2 -6.62 9.91 -2.02
N ILE A 3 -6.81 8.60 -1.84
CA ILE A 3 -7.01 7.99 -0.51
C ILE A 3 -6.11 6.76 -0.34
N SER A 4 -5.76 6.43 0.90
CA SER A 4 -5.18 5.13 1.26
C SER A 4 -5.87 4.53 2.48
N ILE A 5 -5.95 3.18 2.48
CA ILE A 5 -6.41 2.35 3.59
C ILE A 5 -5.28 1.36 3.84
N ALA A 6 -4.70 1.36 5.02
CA ALA A 6 -3.48 0.62 5.34
C ALA A 6 -3.62 -0.19 6.63
N ILE A 7 -3.22 -1.45 6.57
CA ILE A 7 -2.90 -2.30 7.71
C ILE A 7 -1.39 -2.53 7.65
N ASP A 8 -0.64 -2.02 8.61
CA ASP A 8 0.81 -2.10 8.64
C ASP A 8 1.34 -2.45 10.04
N PHE A 9 2.62 -2.82 10.11
CA PHE A 9 3.25 -3.28 11.35
C PHE A 9 3.41 -2.19 12.43
N HIS A 10 3.23 -0.91 12.10
CA HIS A 10 3.24 0.18 13.09
C HIS A 10 1.95 0.22 13.90
N HIS A 11 0.84 -0.27 13.35
CA HIS A 11 -0.50 -0.10 13.90
C HIS A 11 -1.24 -1.42 14.15
N ALA A 12 -0.71 -2.56 13.64
CA ALA A 12 -1.36 -3.85 13.73
C ALA A 12 -0.35 -4.96 14.06
N ASP A 13 -0.73 -5.86 14.95
CA ASP A 13 0.04 -7.08 15.26
C ASP A 13 0.06 -8.05 14.08
N VAL A 14 0.83 -9.13 14.20
CA VAL A 14 0.98 -10.14 13.14
C VAL A 14 -0.35 -10.77 12.79
N ALA A 15 -1.14 -11.18 13.79
CA ALA A 15 -2.41 -11.87 13.59
C ALA A 15 -3.41 -10.98 12.81
N THR A 16 -3.49 -9.71 13.15
CA THR A 16 -4.31 -8.72 12.45
C THR A 16 -3.85 -8.54 11.01
N ARG A 17 -2.53 -8.42 10.76
CA ARG A 17 -2.00 -8.29 9.40
C ARG A 17 -2.28 -9.53 8.55
N GLU A 18 -2.11 -10.73 9.10
CA GLU A 18 -2.42 -12.00 8.42
C GLU A 18 -3.91 -12.11 8.10
N HIS A 19 -4.79 -11.73 9.03
CA HIS A 19 -6.24 -11.75 8.82
C HIS A 19 -6.67 -10.88 7.63
N PHE A 20 -6.07 -9.71 7.46
CA PHE A 20 -6.38 -8.77 6.38
C PHE A 20 -5.48 -8.91 5.14
N HIS A 21 -4.57 -9.89 5.13
CA HIS A 21 -3.73 -10.18 3.97
C HIS A 21 -4.58 -10.73 2.81
N LEU A 22 -4.21 -10.38 1.58
CA LEU A 22 -4.87 -10.87 0.38
C LEU A 22 -3.99 -11.85 -0.40
N SER A 23 -4.55 -13.02 -0.68
CA SER A 23 -3.95 -13.94 -1.66
C SER A 23 -3.92 -13.34 -3.06
N GLU A 24 -3.07 -13.87 -3.94
CA GLU A 24 -2.98 -13.42 -5.34
C GLU A 24 -4.32 -13.50 -6.09
N GLU A 25 -5.12 -14.53 -5.81
CA GLU A 25 -6.46 -14.67 -6.37
C GLU A 25 -7.39 -13.55 -5.92
N ARG A 26 -7.37 -13.22 -4.62
CA ARG A 26 -8.16 -12.14 -4.03
C ARG A 26 -7.73 -10.77 -4.53
N LEU A 27 -6.43 -10.55 -4.71
CA LEU A 27 -5.90 -9.34 -5.32
C LEU A 27 -6.42 -9.16 -6.75
N THR A 28 -6.40 -10.23 -7.54
CA THR A 28 -6.92 -10.21 -8.92
C THR A 28 -8.41 -9.88 -8.94
N GLN A 29 -9.19 -10.47 -8.04
CA GLN A 29 -10.62 -10.17 -7.93
C GLN A 29 -10.86 -8.73 -7.49
N LEU A 30 -10.10 -8.22 -6.51
CA LEU A 30 -10.20 -6.84 -6.06
C LEU A 30 -9.96 -5.86 -7.20
N TYR A 31 -8.90 -6.05 -8.00
CA TYR A 31 -8.62 -5.18 -9.14
C TYR A 31 -9.75 -5.13 -10.17
N ARG A 32 -10.42 -6.25 -10.41
CA ARG A 32 -11.59 -6.30 -11.31
C ARG A 32 -12.81 -5.54 -10.79
N THR A 33 -12.95 -5.43 -9.47
CA THR A 33 -14.13 -4.88 -8.81
C THR A 33 -13.88 -3.55 -8.10
N ALA A 34 -12.62 -3.11 -7.92
CA ALA A 34 -12.28 -1.91 -7.16
C ALA A 34 -12.84 -0.63 -7.80
N ARG A 35 -12.90 -0.58 -9.12
CA ARG A 35 -13.42 0.59 -9.85
C ARG A 35 -14.94 0.66 -9.78
N SER A 36 -15.46 1.89 -9.71
CA SER A 36 -16.89 2.22 -9.71
C SER A 36 -17.06 3.65 -10.24
N GLU A 37 -18.28 4.17 -10.23
CA GLU A 37 -18.54 5.56 -10.60
C GLU A 37 -17.75 6.58 -9.76
N ILE A 38 -17.49 6.26 -8.48
CA ILE A 38 -16.78 7.15 -7.56
C ILE A 38 -15.30 6.77 -7.34
N VAL A 39 -14.91 5.53 -7.59
CA VAL A 39 -13.53 5.04 -7.48
C VAL A 39 -13.05 4.72 -8.88
N THR A 40 -12.24 5.57 -9.46
CA THR A 40 -11.79 5.41 -10.85
C THR A 40 -10.49 4.67 -10.99
N GLU A 41 -9.65 4.65 -9.94
CA GLU A 41 -8.38 3.93 -9.93
C GLU A 41 -8.14 3.27 -8.58
N ALA A 42 -7.48 2.10 -8.58
CA ALA A 42 -7.06 1.41 -7.36
C ALA A 42 -5.77 0.61 -7.59
N ALA A 43 -4.90 0.60 -6.59
CA ALA A 43 -3.71 -0.25 -6.52
C ALA A 43 -3.47 -0.70 -5.08
N LEU A 44 -2.93 -1.91 -4.91
CA LEU A 44 -2.71 -2.48 -3.59
C LEU A 44 -1.29 -3.01 -3.46
N ILE A 45 -0.62 -2.61 -2.39
CA ILE A 45 0.67 -3.12 -1.94
C ILE A 45 0.38 -4.19 -0.90
N SER A 46 0.86 -5.41 -1.10
CA SER A 46 0.74 -6.51 -0.13
C SER A 46 2.09 -7.16 0.07
N THR A 47 2.58 -7.16 1.31
CA THR A 47 3.82 -7.77 1.76
C THR A 47 3.58 -8.44 3.13
N CYS A 48 4.57 -9.09 3.73
CA CYS A 48 4.44 -9.64 5.08
C CYS A 48 4.19 -8.56 6.16
N ASN A 49 4.63 -7.33 5.91
CA ASN A 49 4.59 -6.24 6.89
C ASN A 49 3.46 -5.24 6.67
N ARG A 50 2.80 -5.28 5.51
CA ARG A 50 1.71 -4.35 5.19
C ARG A 50 0.80 -4.86 4.08
N THR A 51 -0.45 -4.48 4.19
CA THR A 51 -1.41 -4.52 3.08
C THR A 51 -2.06 -3.14 2.99
N GLU A 52 -1.83 -2.43 1.88
CA GLU A 52 -2.25 -1.04 1.70
C GLU A 52 -2.91 -0.83 0.35
N LEU A 53 -4.12 -0.32 0.36
CA LEU A 53 -4.90 0.05 -0.82
C LEU A 53 -4.75 1.56 -1.06
N TYR A 54 -4.39 1.93 -2.28
CA TYR A 54 -4.41 3.31 -2.79
C TYR A 54 -5.50 3.43 -3.83
N ALA A 55 -6.29 4.49 -3.78
CA ALA A 55 -7.36 4.70 -4.75
C ALA A 55 -7.52 6.20 -5.11
N TRP A 56 -7.96 6.44 -6.33
CA TRP A 56 -8.41 7.76 -6.76
C TRP A 56 -9.94 7.81 -6.74
N VAL A 57 -10.47 8.76 -5.99
CA VAL A 57 -11.90 9.07 -5.87
C VAL A 57 -12.17 10.30 -6.72
N ASP A 58 -13.20 10.22 -7.56
CA ASP A 58 -13.61 11.33 -8.42
C ASP A 58 -14.48 12.31 -7.61
N GLY A 59 -13.81 13.30 -7.04
CA GLY A 59 -14.36 14.31 -6.14
C GLY A 59 -13.59 14.40 -4.83
N ASP A 60 -13.90 15.42 -4.02
CA ASP A 60 -13.26 15.75 -2.75
C ASP A 60 -14.25 15.96 -1.59
N ASP A 61 -15.54 15.79 -1.85
CA ASP A 61 -16.57 15.85 -0.83
C ASP A 61 -16.33 14.76 0.25
N PRO A 62 -16.28 15.12 1.55
CA PRO A 62 -15.98 14.17 2.62
C PRO A 62 -16.93 12.98 2.68
N THR A 63 -18.21 13.16 2.34
CA THR A 63 -19.19 12.05 2.36
C THR A 63 -18.96 11.09 1.20
N LEU A 64 -18.57 11.61 0.04
CA LEU A 64 -18.18 10.83 -1.13
C LEU A 64 -16.91 10.00 -0.83
N VAL A 65 -15.92 10.62 -0.20
CA VAL A 65 -14.68 9.95 0.21
C VAL A 65 -14.96 8.85 1.23
N ASP A 66 -15.78 9.09 2.25
CA ASP A 66 -16.16 8.05 3.23
C ASP A 66 -16.92 6.90 2.56
N ARG A 67 -17.84 7.19 1.63
CA ARG A 67 -18.54 6.17 0.85
C ARG A 67 -17.59 5.33 0.00
N ALA A 68 -16.58 5.94 -0.61
CA ALA A 68 -15.55 5.24 -1.37
C ALA A 68 -14.71 4.32 -0.47
N VAL A 69 -14.26 4.81 0.69
CA VAL A 69 -13.52 4.04 1.69
C VAL A 69 -14.31 2.81 2.14
N ARG A 70 -15.59 2.96 2.52
CA ARG A 70 -16.45 1.83 2.91
C ARG A 70 -16.67 0.84 1.78
N THR A 71 -16.83 1.33 0.56
CA THR A 71 -17.00 0.46 -0.62
C THR A 71 -15.75 -0.36 -0.88
N LEU A 72 -14.58 0.26 -0.82
CA LEU A 72 -13.29 -0.42 -1.00
C LEU A 72 -13.01 -1.44 0.11
N ALA A 73 -13.31 -1.11 1.36
CA ALA A 73 -13.15 -2.02 2.49
C ALA A 73 -14.01 -3.28 2.33
N ARG A 74 -15.27 -3.14 1.88
CA ARG A 74 -16.15 -4.29 1.59
C ARG A 74 -15.68 -5.14 0.41
N ARG A 75 -15.02 -4.53 -0.57
CA ARG A 75 -14.44 -5.25 -1.71
C ARG A 75 -13.13 -5.93 -1.36
N TRP A 76 -12.36 -5.33 -0.47
CA TRP A 76 -11.17 -5.95 0.11
C TRP A 76 -11.57 -7.19 0.92
N MET A 77 -12.53 -7.03 1.80
CA MET A 77 -13.14 -8.11 2.56
C MET A 77 -14.36 -8.68 1.85
N ARG A 78 -14.98 -9.67 2.07
CA ARG A 78 -16.13 -10.20 1.32
C ARG A 78 -17.46 -9.73 1.87
N THR A 79 -17.49 -9.39 3.15
CA THR A 79 -18.70 -9.01 3.87
C THR A 79 -18.62 -7.58 4.37
N ARG A 80 -19.77 -7.02 4.70
CA ARG A 80 -19.87 -5.70 5.32
C ARG A 80 -19.23 -5.69 6.70
N ALA A 81 -19.49 -6.71 7.51
CA ALA A 81 -18.98 -6.80 8.88
C ALA A 81 -17.44 -6.84 8.90
N GLU A 82 -16.83 -7.68 8.06
CA GLU A 82 -15.36 -7.72 7.92
C GLU A 82 -14.79 -6.41 7.36
N GLY A 83 -15.48 -5.75 6.43
CA GLY A 83 -15.10 -4.43 5.95
C GLY A 83 -15.13 -3.36 7.04
N ASP A 84 -16.11 -3.40 7.94
CA ASP A 84 -16.17 -2.49 9.09
C ASP A 84 -15.07 -2.81 10.11
N GLN A 85 -14.72 -4.07 10.34
CA GLN A 85 -13.57 -4.50 11.15
C GLN A 85 -12.24 -4.02 10.55
N LEU A 86 -12.06 -4.19 9.23
CA LEU A 86 -10.90 -3.65 8.52
C LEU A 86 -10.73 -2.15 8.78
N LEU A 87 -11.81 -1.38 8.67
CA LEU A 87 -11.77 0.07 8.85
C LEU A 87 -11.51 0.51 10.30
N GLN A 88 -11.82 -0.32 11.28
CA GLN A 88 -11.46 -0.08 12.69
C GLN A 88 -9.97 -0.29 12.94
N ALA A 89 -9.37 -1.30 12.28
CA ALA A 89 -7.94 -1.62 12.42
C ALA A 89 -7.04 -0.79 11.49
N ALA A 90 -7.59 -0.23 10.40
CA ALA A 90 -6.81 0.43 9.37
C ALA A 90 -6.49 1.90 9.68
N THR A 91 -5.30 2.31 9.29
CA THR A 91 -4.96 3.73 9.14
C THR A 91 -5.47 4.24 7.79
N ARG A 92 -6.05 5.44 7.80
CA ARG A 92 -6.54 6.13 6.59
C ARG A 92 -5.77 7.42 6.37
N ARG A 93 -5.41 7.68 5.10
CA ARG A 93 -4.75 8.92 4.69
C ARG A 93 -5.45 9.46 3.45
N VAL A 94 -5.50 10.78 3.31
CA VAL A 94 -6.19 11.46 2.22
C VAL A 94 -5.26 12.50 1.59
N GLY A 95 -5.38 12.69 0.28
CA GLY A 95 -4.67 13.73 -0.46
C GLY A 95 -3.16 13.58 -0.38
N ILE A 96 -2.50 14.67 0.02
CA ILE A 96 -1.04 14.74 0.06
C ILE A 96 -0.42 13.76 1.07
N ASP A 97 -1.13 13.44 2.16
CA ASP A 97 -0.61 12.50 3.15
C ASP A 97 -0.59 11.06 2.64
N ALA A 98 -1.57 10.67 1.82
CA ALA A 98 -1.53 9.39 1.11
C ALA A 98 -0.39 9.35 0.09
N ALA A 99 -0.17 10.43 -0.65
CA ALA A 99 0.94 10.53 -1.62
C ALA A 99 2.31 10.52 -0.92
N ARG A 100 2.46 11.28 0.16
CA ARG A 100 3.70 11.29 0.96
C ARG A 100 4.02 9.92 1.51
N HIS A 101 3.01 9.20 2.00
CA HIS A 101 3.18 7.88 2.59
C HIS A 101 3.75 6.86 1.59
N VAL A 102 3.22 6.76 0.36
CA VAL A 102 3.76 5.82 -0.63
C VAL A 102 5.20 6.17 -1.04
N VAL A 103 5.56 7.45 -1.07
CA VAL A 103 6.94 7.89 -1.33
C VAL A 103 7.88 7.46 -0.18
N ARG A 104 7.45 7.59 1.08
CA ARG A 104 8.19 7.13 2.26
C ARG A 104 8.36 5.60 2.25
N ILE A 105 7.33 4.85 1.85
CA ILE A 105 7.44 3.39 1.64
C ILE A 105 8.51 3.08 0.59
N ALA A 106 8.46 3.72 -0.57
CA ALA A 106 9.43 3.51 -1.64
C ALA A 106 10.87 3.82 -1.23
N ALA A 107 11.05 4.80 -0.34
CA ALA A 107 12.34 5.18 0.22
C ALA A 107 12.82 4.24 1.35
N GLY A 108 12.01 3.26 1.77
CA GLY A 108 12.34 2.35 2.87
C GLY A 108 12.22 2.97 4.27
N LEU A 109 11.61 4.17 4.37
CA LEU A 109 11.43 4.89 5.64
C LEU A 109 10.28 4.33 6.49
N GLU A 110 9.42 3.53 5.88
CA GLU A 110 8.28 2.85 6.53
C GLU A 110 8.53 1.34 6.64
N SER A 111 9.77 0.86 6.47
CA SER A 111 10.14 -0.56 6.62
C SER A 111 10.54 -0.87 8.05
N GLN A 112 10.34 -2.14 8.51
CA GLN A 112 10.80 -2.58 9.83
C GLN A 112 12.31 -2.41 10.01
N VAL A 113 13.06 -2.71 8.96
CA VAL A 113 14.48 -2.37 8.86
C VAL A 113 14.57 -1.12 8.00
N LEU A 114 15.02 -0.04 8.61
CA LEU A 114 15.14 1.25 7.92
C LEU A 114 16.06 1.10 6.70
N GLY A 115 15.58 1.54 5.53
CA GLY A 115 16.32 1.44 4.29
C GLY A 115 16.26 0.06 3.62
N ASP A 116 15.31 -0.81 3.98
CA ASP A 116 15.11 -2.10 3.31
C ASP A 116 14.92 -1.90 1.80
N GLY A 117 15.91 -2.37 1.02
CA GLY A 117 15.91 -2.25 -0.44
C GLY A 117 14.88 -3.12 -1.15
N GLN A 118 14.34 -4.16 -0.50
CA GLN A 118 13.38 -5.08 -1.10
C GLN A 118 12.03 -4.40 -1.35
N ILE A 119 11.65 -3.43 -0.51
CA ILE A 119 10.36 -2.73 -0.62
C ILE A 119 10.17 -2.06 -1.97
N LEU A 120 11.23 -1.53 -2.57
CA LEU A 120 11.15 -0.89 -3.89
C LEU A 120 10.76 -1.88 -4.99
N GLY A 121 11.31 -3.10 -4.93
CA GLY A 121 10.93 -4.20 -5.82
C GLY A 121 9.48 -4.65 -5.63
N GLN A 122 9.04 -4.76 -4.37
CA GLN A 122 7.67 -5.12 -4.00
C GLN A 122 6.67 -4.05 -4.47
N LEU A 123 6.99 -2.78 -4.28
CA LEU A 123 6.17 -1.66 -4.76
C LEU A 123 6.05 -1.66 -6.29
N LYS A 124 7.16 -1.91 -7.00
CA LYS A 124 7.16 -2.04 -8.47
C LYS A 124 6.30 -3.22 -8.94
N ALA A 125 6.36 -4.36 -8.24
CA ALA A 125 5.54 -5.52 -8.56
C ALA A 125 4.04 -5.24 -8.34
N ALA A 126 3.68 -4.58 -7.23
CA ALA A 126 2.31 -4.16 -6.92
C ALA A 126 1.75 -3.22 -7.99
N TYR A 127 2.52 -2.21 -8.39
CA TYR A 127 2.16 -1.28 -9.45
C TYR A 127 1.94 -1.98 -10.80
N LYS A 128 2.86 -2.88 -11.20
CA LYS A 128 2.72 -3.67 -12.43
C LYS A 128 1.46 -4.53 -12.40
N ARG A 129 1.12 -5.11 -11.25
CA ARG A 129 -0.07 -5.94 -11.07
C ARG A 129 -1.36 -5.12 -11.25
N ALA A 130 -1.44 -3.94 -10.62
CA ALA A 130 -2.56 -3.02 -10.77
C ALA A 130 -2.73 -2.54 -12.23
N SER A 131 -1.62 -2.25 -12.92
CA SER A 131 -1.61 -1.87 -14.34
C SER A 131 -2.13 -3.00 -15.24
N ARG A 132 -1.67 -4.23 -15.04
CA ARG A 132 -2.14 -5.41 -15.80
C ARG A 132 -3.62 -5.72 -15.53
N GLY A 133 -4.09 -5.45 -14.31
CA GLY A 133 -5.49 -5.59 -13.92
C GLY A 133 -6.39 -4.44 -14.40
N HIS A 134 -5.84 -3.48 -15.18
CA HIS A 134 -6.56 -2.28 -15.64
C HIS A 134 -7.21 -1.47 -14.50
N SER A 135 -6.67 -1.61 -13.29
CA SER A 135 -7.16 -0.92 -12.09
C SER A 135 -6.42 0.38 -11.81
N ALA A 136 -5.15 0.49 -12.17
CA ALA A 136 -4.41 1.75 -12.13
C ALA A 136 -4.70 2.59 -13.39
N GLY A 137 -4.85 3.90 -13.20
CA GLY A 137 -5.03 4.89 -14.25
C GLY A 137 -3.99 6.02 -14.14
N PRO A 138 -4.20 7.17 -14.81
CA PRO A 138 -3.19 8.22 -14.93
C PRO A 138 -2.66 8.76 -13.60
N VAL A 139 -3.54 8.90 -12.60
CA VAL A 139 -3.15 9.44 -11.29
C VAL A 139 -2.25 8.47 -10.54
N LEU A 140 -2.66 7.20 -10.41
CA LEU A 140 -1.86 6.19 -9.74
C LEU A 140 -0.59 5.85 -10.53
N HIS A 141 -0.61 5.86 -11.86
CA HIS A 141 0.61 5.74 -12.67
C HIS A 141 1.62 6.83 -12.28
N ARG A 142 1.20 8.10 -12.28
CA ARG A 142 2.06 9.22 -11.89
C ARG A 142 2.58 9.10 -10.47
N LEU A 143 1.71 8.72 -9.54
CA LEU A 143 2.04 8.53 -8.12
C LEU A 143 3.12 7.45 -7.94
N PHE A 144 2.87 6.24 -8.46
CA PHE A 144 3.80 5.11 -8.28
C PHE A 144 5.11 5.31 -9.02
N GLU A 145 5.11 5.87 -10.22
CA GLU A 145 6.34 6.21 -10.94
C GLU A 145 7.18 7.26 -10.18
N THR A 146 6.51 8.26 -9.59
CA THR A 146 7.21 9.27 -8.78
C THR A 146 7.79 8.64 -7.51
N ALA A 147 7.02 7.80 -6.81
CA ALA A 147 7.49 7.09 -5.63
C ALA A 147 8.68 6.17 -5.95
N LEU A 148 8.60 5.39 -7.04
CA LEU A 148 9.68 4.50 -7.48
C LEU A 148 10.96 5.27 -7.84
N ARG A 149 10.84 6.43 -8.52
CA ARG A 149 12.00 7.29 -8.80
C ARG A 149 12.61 7.84 -7.52
N ALA A 150 11.79 8.35 -6.60
CA ALA A 150 12.27 8.86 -5.32
C ALA A 150 12.97 7.77 -4.50
N GLY A 151 12.37 6.58 -4.38
CA GLY A 151 12.97 5.44 -3.68
C GLY A 151 14.32 5.01 -4.30
N LYS A 152 14.41 4.96 -5.64
CA LYS A 152 15.66 4.65 -6.32
C LYS A 152 16.72 5.69 -6.01
N ARG A 153 16.39 6.99 -6.03
CA ARG A 153 17.32 8.07 -5.68
C ARG A 153 17.82 7.93 -4.24
N VAL A 154 16.95 7.65 -3.28
CA VAL A 154 17.34 7.41 -1.89
C VAL A 154 18.33 6.25 -1.80
N GLN A 155 18.09 5.14 -2.50
CA GLN A 155 19.00 3.99 -2.52
C GLN A 155 20.36 4.29 -3.14
N THR A 156 20.44 5.18 -4.13
CA THR A 156 21.67 5.47 -4.88
C THR A 156 22.41 6.71 -4.38
N GLU A 157 21.71 7.68 -3.80
CA GLU A 157 22.25 8.98 -3.42
C GLU A 157 22.47 9.13 -1.90
N THR A 158 22.07 8.13 -1.09
CA THR A 158 22.21 8.17 0.37
C THR A 158 22.82 6.89 0.93
N SER A 159 23.31 6.94 2.16
CA SER A 159 23.83 5.78 2.89
C SER A 159 22.73 4.95 3.59
N LEU A 160 21.45 5.27 3.38
CA LEU A 160 20.33 4.64 4.09
C LEU A 160 20.26 3.12 3.87
N THR A 161 20.70 2.64 2.69
CA THR A 161 20.64 1.22 2.30
C THR A 161 21.98 0.50 2.42
N THR A 162 23.03 1.15 2.91
CA THR A 162 24.37 0.55 3.00
C THR A 162 24.45 -0.47 4.14
N GLY A 163 24.53 -1.74 3.79
CA GLY A 163 24.96 -2.84 4.66
C GLY A 163 23.87 -3.63 5.38
N ARG A 164 22.58 -3.25 5.30
CA ARG A 164 21.48 -3.94 6.01
C ARG A 164 20.31 -4.22 5.08
N ASN A 165 20.41 -5.32 4.35
CA ASN A 165 19.47 -5.58 3.25
C ASN A 165 18.22 -6.40 3.65
N SER A 166 18.13 -6.92 4.89
CA SER A 166 16.94 -7.65 5.37
C SER A 166 17.00 -7.90 6.88
N ILE A 167 15.83 -8.22 7.48
CA ILE A 167 15.73 -8.69 8.87
C ILE A 167 16.64 -9.89 9.12
N GLY A 168 16.79 -10.79 8.13
CA GLY A 168 17.69 -11.94 8.21
C GLY A 168 19.17 -11.55 8.31
N ALA A 169 19.60 -10.50 7.60
CA ALA A 169 20.98 -9.99 7.70
C ALA A 169 21.25 -9.32 9.06
N GLU A 170 20.29 -8.60 9.62
CA GLU A 170 20.40 -8.03 10.97
C GLU A 170 20.42 -9.10 12.06
N ALA A 171 19.56 -10.11 11.96
CA ALA A 171 19.56 -11.25 12.89
C ALA A 171 20.90 -12.01 12.88
N ALA A 172 21.52 -12.18 11.72
CA ALA A 172 22.83 -12.81 11.59
C ALA A 172 23.99 -12.00 12.22
N ILE A 173 23.88 -10.66 12.19
CA ILE A 173 24.89 -9.76 12.81
C ILE A 173 24.74 -9.75 14.34
N THR A 174 23.52 -9.88 14.87
CA THR A 174 23.24 -9.84 16.32
C THR A 174 23.54 -11.18 16.99
N ALA A 175 23.62 -12.28 16.22
CA ALA A 175 23.89 -13.64 16.72
C ALA A 175 25.40 -13.99 16.79
N ASN A 176 26.30 -13.12 16.35
CA ASN A 176 27.76 -13.20 16.49
C ASN A 176 28.25 -12.22 17.55
#